data_cf451ae416cc88a00ea77bc604270ed1
#
_entry.id   cf451ae416cc88a00ea77bc604270ed1
#
_cell.length_a   1.000
_cell.length_b   1.000
_cell.length_c   1.000
_cell.angle_alpha   90.00
_cell.angle_beta   90.00
_cell.angle_gamma   90.00
#
_symmetry.space_group_name_H-M   'P 1'
#
loop_
_entity.id
_entity.type
_entity.pdbx_description
1 polymer ?
#
loop_
_entity_poly.entity_id
_entity_poly.type
_entity_poly.pdbx_seq_one_letter_code
_entity_poly.pdbx_strand_id
1 'polypeptide(L)'
;DVRVVEKKGILLNEKEFLPHEVCYRMLLQTGDAGIWEEQMKEDLERLARMGVNAIRLEGTGTGAEGVNCSEVRTFYSLCRKRGFLTGDLWIRPENLPVYRGLPGETTCQALLAADGRTLTERYYYYQAKWSSEPVLYPVLSTLHRQENGLLSLTIYSNQKKVVLYVDGVLFLFQSAASGDPEFIFEDIPVAKLPLHLAVEAGNLSISLTVSKI
;
A
#
# COMPACT_ATOMS: atom_id res chain seq x y z
N ASP A 1 -11.65 -24.78 -2.23
CA ASP A 1 -13.09 -24.50 -2.31
C ASP A 1 -13.35 -23.11 -1.72
N VAL A 2 -13.98 -22.24 -2.47
CA VAL A 2 -14.38 -20.89 -2.04
C VAL A 2 -15.90 -20.89 -1.92
N ARG A 3 -16.43 -20.51 -0.75
CA ARG A 3 -17.87 -20.44 -0.49
C ARG A 3 -18.24 -19.12 0.13
N VAL A 4 -19.38 -18.57 -0.27
CA VAL A 4 -20.02 -17.45 0.40
C VAL A 4 -21.12 -18.00 1.30
N VAL A 5 -21.05 -17.64 2.55
CA VAL A 5 -22.04 -18.06 3.55
C VAL A 5 -22.70 -16.81 4.12
N GLU A 6 -24.02 -16.76 4.03
CA GLU A 6 -24.80 -15.67 4.60
C GLU A 6 -24.45 -15.48 6.08
N LYS A 7 -24.14 -14.25 6.47
CA LYS A 7 -23.68 -13.83 7.80
C LYS A 7 -22.27 -14.29 8.24
N LYS A 8 -21.58 -15.12 7.43
CA LYS A 8 -20.18 -15.56 7.73
C LYS A 8 -19.13 -15.00 6.76
N GLY A 9 -19.59 -14.38 5.67
CA GLY A 9 -18.67 -13.84 4.67
C GLY A 9 -18.10 -14.91 3.74
N ILE A 10 -16.82 -14.77 3.39
CA ILE A 10 -16.14 -15.68 2.47
C ILE A 10 -15.43 -16.75 3.29
N LEU A 11 -15.61 -18.02 2.89
CA LEU A 11 -14.85 -19.15 3.43
C LEU A 11 -13.93 -19.70 2.35
N LEU A 12 -12.66 -19.88 2.70
CA LEU A 12 -11.68 -20.59 1.89
C LEU A 12 -11.30 -21.89 2.61
N ASN A 13 -11.65 -23.04 2.02
CA ASN A 13 -11.44 -24.36 2.62
C ASN A 13 -12.00 -24.43 4.06
N GLU A 14 -13.25 -24.01 4.23
CA GLU A 14 -14.02 -23.98 5.49
C GLU A 14 -13.48 -22.99 6.57
N LYS A 15 -12.47 -22.17 6.26
CA LYS A 15 -11.95 -21.13 7.16
C LYS A 15 -12.40 -19.75 6.66
N GLU A 16 -12.67 -18.86 7.61
CA GLU A 16 -12.95 -17.46 7.27
C GLU A 16 -11.78 -16.86 6.47
N PHE A 17 -12.12 -16.23 5.35
CA PHE A 17 -11.17 -15.58 4.48
C PHE A 17 -11.53 -14.11 4.31
N LEU A 18 -10.65 -13.23 4.78
CA LEU A 18 -10.76 -11.80 4.56
C LEU A 18 -9.93 -11.44 3.32
N PRO A 19 -10.55 -11.05 2.19
CA PRO A 19 -9.81 -10.70 0.99
C PRO A 19 -9.09 -9.35 1.18
N HIS A 20 -7.79 -9.35 0.95
CA HIS A 20 -6.95 -8.18 0.72
C HIS A 20 -6.68 -8.13 -0.78
N GLU A 21 -7.68 -7.63 -1.53
CA GLU A 21 -7.69 -7.70 -2.99
C GLU A 21 -7.10 -6.45 -3.62
N VAL A 22 -6.30 -6.65 -4.67
CA VAL A 22 -5.72 -5.59 -5.49
C VAL A 22 -6.05 -5.84 -6.96
N CYS A 23 -6.37 -4.78 -7.67
CA CYS A 23 -6.49 -4.79 -9.12
C CYS A 23 -5.10 -4.68 -9.74
N TYR A 24 -4.63 -5.73 -10.41
CA TYR A 24 -3.37 -5.75 -11.14
C TYR A 24 -3.61 -5.47 -12.61
N ARG A 25 -3.06 -4.34 -13.08
CA ARG A 25 -3.07 -3.99 -14.50
C ARG A 25 -1.85 -4.57 -15.18
N MET A 26 -2.07 -5.45 -16.15
CA MET A 26 -1.02 -5.95 -17.01
C MET A 26 -0.76 -4.91 -18.10
N LEU A 27 0.36 -4.20 -17.99
CA LEU A 27 0.81 -3.29 -19.06
C LEU A 27 1.53 -4.13 -20.11
N LEU A 28 0.90 -4.27 -21.28
CA LEU A 28 1.55 -4.86 -22.44
C LEU A 28 2.60 -3.85 -22.92
N GLN A 29 3.84 -4.07 -22.56
CA GLN A 29 4.94 -3.43 -23.26
C GLN A 29 5.28 -4.29 -24.48
N THR A 30 5.34 -3.68 -25.64
CA THR A 30 5.92 -4.28 -26.85
C THR A 30 7.41 -4.52 -26.57
N GLY A 31 7.78 -5.69 -26.07
CA GLY A 31 9.13 -6.02 -25.68
C GLY A 31 9.32 -7.49 -25.41
N ASP A 32 10.55 -7.86 -25.03
CA ASP A 32 10.98 -9.24 -24.77
C ASP A 32 10.12 -9.91 -23.68
N ALA A 33 9.55 -11.06 -23.99
CA ALA A 33 8.68 -11.83 -23.10
C ALA A 33 9.35 -12.17 -21.75
N GLY A 34 10.67 -12.25 -21.68
CA GLY A 34 11.41 -12.50 -20.45
C GLY A 34 11.37 -11.32 -19.46
N ILE A 35 11.38 -10.08 -19.96
CA ILE A 35 11.45 -8.88 -19.12
C ILE A 35 10.14 -8.70 -18.33
N TRP A 36 8.99 -8.93 -18.96
CA TRP A 36 7.71 -8.76 -18.27
C TRP A 36 7.44 -9.87 -17.24
N GLU A 37 7.95 -11.09 -17.46
CA GLU A 37 7.81 -12.17 -16.47
C GLU A 37 8.61 -11.86 -15.20
N GLU A 38 9.83 -11.35 -15.31
CA GLU A 38 10.62 -10.92 -14.15
C GLU A 38 9.93 -9.75 -13.43
N GLN A 39 9.43 -8.76 -14.16
CA GLN A 39 8.69 -7.66 -13.56
C GLN A 39 7.45 -8.13 -12.80
N MET A 40 6.69 -9.08 -13.35
CA MET A 40 5.55 -9.67 -12.64
C MET A 40 5.98 -10.40 -11.36
N LYS A 41 7.09 -11.11 -11.39
CA LYS A 41 7.61 -11.78 -10.18
C LYS A 41 7.93 -10.78 -9.08
N GLU A 42 8.61 -9.69 -9.40
CA GLU A 42 8.91 -8.61 -8.45
C GLU A 42 7.64 -7.95 -7.91
N ASP A 43 6.68 -7.66 -8.78
CA ASP A 43 5.41 -7.05 -8.41
C ASP A 43 4.62 -7.96 -7.45
N LEU A 44 4.54 -9.26 -7.74
CA LEU A 44 3.88 -10.23 -6.86
C LEU A 44 4.59 -10.37 -5.51
N GLU A 45 5.92 -10.24 -5.46
CA GLU A 45 6.65 -10.22 -4.19
C GLU A 45 6.36 -8.97 -3.36
N ARG A 46 6.26 -7.80 -4.01
CA ARG A 46 5.85 -6.56 -3.33
C ARG A 46 4.44 -6.66 -2.78
N LEU A 47 3.51 -7.21 -3.56
CA LEU A 47 2.13 -7.42 -3.14
C LEU A 47 2.03 -8.41 -1.97
N ALA A 48 2.82 -9.49 -1.98
CA ALA A 48 2.87 -10.44 -0.87
C ALA A 48 3.37 -9.77 0.42
N ARG A 49 4.44 -8.97 0.35
CA ARG A 49 4.96 -8.21 1.51
C ARG A 49 3.95 -7.18 2.03
N MET A 50 3.12 -6.63 1.16
CA MET A 50 2.03 -5.74 1.55
C MET A 50 0.88 -6.46 2.28
N GLY A 51 0.83 -7.79 2.24
CA GLY A 51 -0.23 -8.60 2.84
C GLY A 51 -1.41 -8.85 1.91
N VAL A 52 -1.25 -8.64 0.61
CA VAL A 52 -2.24 -9.02 -0.41
C VAL A 52 -2.38 -10.53 -0.43
N ASN A 53 -3.60 -11.02 -0.53
CA ASN A 53 -3.93 -12.44 -0.62
C ASN A 53 -4.85 -12.78 -1.81
N ALA A 54 -5.34 -11.74 -2.51
CA ALA A 54 -6.21 -11.87 -3.67
C ALA A 54 -5.85 -10.86 -4.75
N ILE A 55 -5.89 -11.27 -6.01
CA ILE A 55 -5.54 -10.42 -7.14
C ILE A 55 -6.59 -10.55 -8.25
N ARG A 56 -7.12 -9.40 -8.67
CA ARG A 56 -7.94 -9.26 -9.87
C ARG A 56 -7.05 -8.80 -11.02
N LEU A 57 -7.08 -9.51 -12.14
CA LEU A 57 -6.40 -9.09 -13.36
C LEU A 57 -7.30 -8.15 -14.15
N GLU A 58 -6.82 -6.95 -14.42
CA GLU A 58 -7.44 -6.01 -15.37
C GLU A 58 -6.60 -5.98 -16.66
N GLY A 59 -7.22 -6.34 -17.78
CA GLY A 59 -6.60 -6.22 -19.10
C GLY A 59 -6.76 -4.78 -19.61
N THR A 60 -5.68 -4.04 -19.73
CA THR A 60 -5.68 -2.73 -20.39
C THR A 60 -5.38 -2.90 -21.86
N GLY A 61 -6.32 -3.48 -22.60
CA GLY A 61 -6.23 -3.51 -24.07
C GLY A 61 -6.89 -2.26 -24.67
N THR A 62 -6.14 -1.21 -24.91
CA THR A 62 -6.57 -0.08 -25.78
C THR A 62 -6.10 -0.26 -27.21
N GLY A 63 -6.09 -1.48 -27.72
CA GLY A 63 -5.69 -1.79 -29.10
C GLY A 63 -6.16 -3.18 -29.52
N ALA A 64 -6.13 -3.47 -30.82
CA ALA A 64 -6.50 -4.75 -31.41
C ALA A 64 -5.62 -5.95 -30.97
N GLU A 65 -4.62 -5.72 -30.14
CA GLU A 65 -3.73 -6.69 -29.53
C GLU A 65 -4.07 -6.80 -28.03
N GLY A 66 -5.10 -7.57 -27.70
CA GLY A 66 -5.45 -7.89 -26.34
C GLY A 66 -4.35 -8.68 -25.63
N VAL A 67 -4.40 -8.74 -24.27
CA VAL A 67 -3.49 -9.55 -23.46
C VAL A 67 -3.46 -10.97 -24.02
N ASN A 68 -2.26 -11.45 -24.37
CA ASN A 68 -2.08 -12.78 -24.96
C ASN A 68 -2.47 -13.86 -23.94
N CYS A 69 -3.23 -14.87 -24.36
CA CYS A 69 -3.65 -15.96 -23.49
C CYS A 69 -2.48 -16.69 -22.78
N SER A 70 -1.29 -16.72 -23.39
CA SER A 70 -0.08 -17.29 -22.75
C SER A 70 0.41 -16.45 -21.56
N GLU A 71 0.34 -15.13 -21.67
CA GLU A 71 0.72 -14.19 -20.61
C GLU A 71 -0.25 -14.29 -19.43
N VAL A 72 -1.54 -14.33 -19.70
CA VAL A 72 -2.58 -14.54 -18.68
C VAL A 72 -2.35 -15.85 -17.93
N ARG A 73 -2.05 -16.93 -18.65
CA ARG A 73 -1.75 -18.25 -18.04
C ARG A 73 -0.50 -18.19 -17.16
N THR A 74 0.55 -17.52 -17.63
CA THR A 74 1.79 -17.34 -16.86
C THR A 74 1.51 -16.53 -15.59
N PHE A 75 0.78 -15.42 -15.70
CA PHE A 75 0.38 -14.62 -14.55
C PHE A 75 -0.38 -15.44 -13.51
N TYR A 76 -1.42 -16.15 -13.90
CA TYR A 76 -2.18 -16.98 -12.97
C TYR A 76 -1.36 -18.12 -12.37
N SER A 77 -0.42 -18.69 -13.13
CA SER A 77 0.52 -19.69 -12.62
C SER A 77 1.42 -19.11 -11.53
N LEU A 78 1.95 -17.91 -11.75
CA LEU A 78 2.79 -17.21 -10.76
C LEU A 78 1.98 -16.83 -9.51
N CYS A 79 0.77 -16.31 -9.66
CA CYS A 79 -0.13 -16.00 -8.55
C CYS A 79 -0.41 -17.24 -7.70
N ARG A 80 -0.76 -18.36 -8.35
CA ARG A 80 -1.05 -19.63 -7.66
C ARG A 80 0.16 -20.16 -6.90
N LYS A 81 1.36 -20.11 -7.49
CA LYS A 81 2.61 -20.53 -6.83
C LYS A 81 2.90 -19.75 -5.55
N ARG A 82 2.44 -18.49 -5.46
CA ARG A 82 2.59 -17.63 -4.29
C ARG A 82 1.38 -17.63 -3.34
N GLY A 83 0.37 -18.45 -3.63
CA GLY A 83 -0.80 -18.60 -2.78
C GLY A 83 -1.86 -17.50 -2.91
N PHE A 84 -1.77 -16.63 -3.93
CA PHE A 84 -2.83 -15.65 -4.19
C PHE A 84 -4.08 -16.32 -4.74
N LEU A 85 -5.24 -15.90 -4.25
CA LEU A 85 -6.49 -16.12 -4.96
C LEU A 85 -6.56 -15.20 -6.17
N THR A 86 -7.08 -15.71 -7.26
CA THR A 86 -7.26 -14.95 -8.51
C THR A 86 -8.72 -14.99 -8.93
N GLY A 87 -9.22 -13.86 -9.40
CA GLY A 87 -10.59 -13.74 -9.88
C GLY A 87 -11.29 -12.51 -9.29
N ASP A 88 -12.57 -12.39 -9.62
CA ASP A 88 -13.42 -11.34 -9.08
C ASP A 88 -13.96 -11.76 -7.72
N LEU A 89 -13.42 -11.15 -6.67
CA LEU A 89 -13.95 -11.26 -5.32
C LEU A 89 -15.01 -10.17 -5.11
N TRP A 90 -15.53 -10.04 -3.90
CA TRP A 90 -16.75 -9.28 -3.60
C TRP A 90 -16.57 -7.78 -3.44
N ILE A 91 -15.35 -7.27 -3.61
CA ILE A 91 -15.06 -5.85 -3.50
C ILE A 91 -15.41 -5.18 -4.83
N ARG A 92 -16.15 -4.06 -4.77
CA ARG A 92 -16.47 -3.29 -5.98
C ARG A 92 -15.20 -2.75 -6.61
N PRO A 93 -15.08 -2.79 -7.96
CA PRO A 93 -13.87 -2.36 -8.66
C PRO A 93 -13.41 -0.94 -8.30
N GLU A 94 -14.35 -0.03 -8.10
CA GLU A 94 -14.07 1.37 -7.73
C GLU A 94 -13.44 1.54 -6.34
N ASN A 95 -13.52 0.53 -5.49
CA ASN A 95 -12.97 0.53 -4.13
C ASN A 95 -11.66 -0.25 -4.01
N LEU A 96 -11.24 -0.90 -5.09
CA LEU A 96 -9.99 -1.67 -5.10
C LEU A 96 -8.79 -0.75 -5.31
N PRO A 97 -7.72 -0.91 -4.54
CA PRO A 97 -6.46 -0.27 -4.90
C PRO A 97 -5.93 -0.87 -6.20
N VAL A 98 -5.52 0.00 -7.12
CA VAL A 98 -4.89 -0.38 -8.38
C VAL A 98 -3.39 -0.46 -8.14
N TYR A 99 -2.77 -1.58 -8.54
CA TYR A 99 -1.34 -1.76 -8.27
C TYR A 99 -0.48 -0.74 -9.02
N ARG A 100 -0.71 -0.56 -10.33
CA ARG A 100 0.11 0.35 -11.16
C ARG A 100 -0.74 1.43 -11.81
N GLY A 101 -0.31 2.69 -11.68
CA GLY A 101 -0.88 3.82 -12.41
C GLY A 101 -0.52 3.81 -13.89
N LEU A 102 -1.37 4.40 -14.73
CA LEU A 102 -1.08 4.62 -16.14
C LEU A 102 -0.42 5.99 -16.35
N PRO A 103 0.44 6.15 -17.37
CA PRO A 103 0.99 7.45 -17.73
C PRO A 103 -0.12 8.47 -18.00
N GLY A 104 -0.05 9.64 -17.36
CA GLY A 104 -1.06 10.69 -17.48
C GLY A 104 -2.31 10.50 -16.62
N GLU A 105 -2.44 9.40 -15.91
CA GLU A 105 -3.52 9.16 -14.98
C GLU A 105 -3.21 9.83 -13.62
N THR A 106 -4.02 10.82 -13.24
CA THR A 106 -3.96 11.47 -11.91
C THR A 106 -4.59 10.55 -10.84
N THR A 107 -4.17 9.30 -10.77
CA THR A 107 -4.79 8.38 -9.84
C THR A 107 -4.12 8.42 -8.49
N CYS A 108 -4.79 9.09 -7.54
CA CYS A 108 -4.55 8.88 -6.11
C CYS A 108 -4.78 7.42 -5.68
N GLN A 109 -5.09 6.50 -6.61
CA GLN A 109 -5.48 5.12 -6.30
C GLN A 109 -4.39 4.09 -6.55
N ALA A 110 -3.36 4.43 -7.32
CA ALA A 110 -2.29 3.49 -7.63
C ALA A 110 -1.34 3.27 -6.43
N LEU A 111 -0.91 2.03 -6.24
CA LEU A 111 0.06 1.65 -5.21
C LEU A 111 1.50 1.85 -5.70
N LEU A 112 1.70 1.73 -7.02
CA LEU A 112 2.96 1.97 -7.71
C LEU A 112 2.74 3.09 -8.75
N ALA A 113 3.61 4.08 -8.73
CA ALA A 113 3.54 5.18 -9.69
C ALA A 113 3.73 4.71 -11.14
N ALA A 114 3.39 5.57 -12.12
CA ALA A 114 3.50 5.23 -13.54
C ALA A 114 4.95 4.96 -14.00
N ASP A 115 5.97 5.42 -13.24
CA ASP A 115 7.39 5.11 -13.49
C ASP A 115 7.74 3.63 -13.25
N GLY A 116 6.83 2.86 -12.66
CA GLY A 116 7.00 1.45 -12.35
C GLY A 116 8.00 1.14 -11.23
N ARG A 117 8.44 2.16 -10.48
CA ARG A 117 9.48 2.04 -9.45
C ARG A 117 9.09 2.63 -8.11
N THR A 118 8.44 3.79 -8.13
CA THR A 118 8.12 4.55 -6.94
C THR A 118 6.85 4.01 -6.28
N LEU A 119 6.98 3.49 -5.07
CA LEU A 119 5.83 3.13 -4.24
C LEU A 119 5.18 4.41 -3.71
N THR A 120 3.85 4.47 -3.79
CA THR A 120 3.07 5.63 -3.33
C THR A 120 2.80 5.55 -1.82
N GLU A 121 2.39 6.66 -1.23
CA GLU A 121 1.94 6.67 0.17
C GLU A 121 0.78 5.70 0.41
N ARG A 122 -0.08 5.50 -0.59
CA ARG A 122 -1.17 4.54 -0.55
C ARG A 122 -0.70 3.08 -0.42
N TYR A 123 0.45 2.72 -1.02
CA TYR A 123 1.06 1.41 -0.80
C TYR A 123 1.35 1.19 0.69
N TYR A 124 1.95 2.18 1.34
CA TYR A 124 2.31 2.09 2.76
C TYR A 124 1.09 2.08 3.68
N TYR A 125 0.00 2.78 3.32
CA TYR A 125 -1.28 2.67 4.01
C TYR A 125 -1.79 1.23 4.03
N TYR A 126 -1.89 0.60 2.84
CA TYR A 126 -2.36 -0.78 2.75
C TYR A 126 -1.36 -1.77 3.36
N GLN A 127 -0.06 -1.51 3.25
CA GLN A 127 0.95 -2.32 3.94
C GLN A 127 0.77 -2.27 5.46
N ALA A 128 0.56 -1.09 6.04
CA ALA A 128 0.27 -0.95 7.46
C ALA A 128 -1.06 -1.60 7.86
N LYS A 129 -2.02 -1.68 6.94
CA LYS A 129 -3.32 -2.27 7.19
C LYS A 129 -3.34 -3.80 7.08
N TRP A 130 -2.56 -4.38 6.20
CA TRP A 130 -2.68 -5.78 5.79
C TRP A 130 -1.46 -6.65 6.14
N SER A 131 -0.27 -6.05 6.24
CA SER A 131 0.96 -6.80 6.50
C SER A 131 1.07 -7.25 7.95
N SER A 132 1.61 -8.46 8.15
CA SER A 132 2.06 -8.93 9.45
C SER A 132 3.46 -8.41 9.82
N GLU A 133 4.23 -7.95 8.82
CA GLU A 133 5.55 -7.36 9.04
C GLU A 133 5.40 -5.98 9.69
N PRO A 134 6.30 -5.58 10.59
CA PRO A 134 6.25 -4.25 11.20
C PRO A 134 6.37 -3.13 10.16
N VAL A 135 5.46 -2.16 10.25
CA VAL A 135 5.41 -1.00 9.33
C VAL A 135 5.46 0.29 10.14
N LEU A 136 6.28 1.22 9.66
CA LEU A 136 6.33 2.61 10.14
C LEU A 136 6.65 3.49 8.94
N TYR A 137 5.74 4.39 8.56
CA TYR A 137 5.89 5.25 7.40
C TYR A 137 5.35 6.66 7.66
N PRO A 138 6.19 7.69 7.69
CA PRO A 138 5.75 9.07 7.78
C PRO A 138 5.22 9.54 6.42
N VAL A 139 4.00 10.05 6.41
CA VAL A 139 3.31 10.54 5.20
C VAL A 139 3.72 11.98 4.95
N LEU A 140 4.80 12.17 4.17
CA LEU A 140 5.41 13.49 4.01
C LEU A 140 4.50 14.51 3.31
N SER A 141 3.55 14.07 2.50
CA SER A 141 2.55 14.96 1.88
C SER A 141 1.64 15.63 2.91
N THR A 142 1.51 15.07 4.11
CA THR A 142 0.73 15.63 5.21
C THR A 142 1.55 16.52 6.15
N LEU A 143 2.86 16.60 5.95
CA LEU A 143 3.72 17.49 6.70
C LEU A 143 3.56 18.92 6.19
N HIS A 144 2.69 19.67 6.82
CA HIS A 144 2.41 21.06 6.44
C HIS A 144 2.21 21.95 7.65
N ARG A 145 2.43 23.24 7.45
CA ARG A 145 2.19 24.26 8.46
C ARG A 145 0.70 24.60 8.51
N GLN A 146 0.13 24.53 9.69
CA GLN A 146 -1.23 24.93 9.97
C GLN A 146 -1.33 26.47 10.08
N GLU A 147 -2.54 27.03 10.07
CA GLU A 147 -2.79 28.48 10.22
C GLU A 147 -2.25 29.05 11.54
N ASN A 148 -2.23 28.25 12.60
CA ASN A 148 -1.67 28.60 13.91
C ASN A 148 -0.13 28.58 13.96
N GLY A 149 0.54 28.24 12.84
CA GLY A 149 1.99 28.18 12.72
C GLY A 149 2.65 26.89 13.20
N LEU A 150 1.85 25.93 13.70
CA LEU A 150 2.28 24.61 14.13
C LEU A 150 2.27 23.62 12.93
N LEU A 151 2.86 22.44 13.08
CA LEU A 151 2.85 21.42 12.03
C LEU A 151 1.86 20.30 12.34
N SER A 152 1.42 19.63 11.28
CA SER A 152 0.77 18.32 11.35
C SER A 152 1.60 17.29 10.60
N LEU A 153 1.50 16.03 11.01
CA LEU A 153 2.15 14.88 10.35
C LEU A 153 1.32 13.64 10.59
N THR A 154 1.00 12.93 9.51
CA THR A 154 0.38 11.61 9.59
C THR A 154 1.46 10.52 9.49
N ILE A 155 1.29 9.46 10.27
CA ILE A 155 2.15 8.28 10.27
C ILE A 155 1.28 7.06 9.98
N TYR A 156 1.69 6.22 9.05
CA TYR A 156 1.10 4.89 8.87
C TYR A 156 1.90 3.84 9.62
N SER A 157 1.22 3.06 10.46
CA SER A 157 1.85 1.98 11.22
C SER A 157 0.84 0.90 11.60
N ASN A 158 1.31 -0.36 11.65
CA ASN A 158 0.55 -1.48 12.23
C ASN A 158 0.95 -1.77 13.69
N GLN A 159 1.75 -0.89 14.29
CA GLN A 159 2.17 -1.04 15.67
C GLN A 159 1.11 -0.48 16.63
N LYS A 160 1.04 -1.04 17.83
CA LYS A 160 0.05 -0.64 18.84
C LYS A 160 0.24 0.78 19.37
N LYS A 161 1.44 1.32 19.25
CA LYS A 161 1.81 2.63 19.76
C LYS A 161 2.84 3.29 18.83
N VAL A 162 2.64 4.56 18.55
CA VAL A 162 3.59 5.43 17.84
C VAL A 162 3.96 6.58 18.74
N VAL A 163 5.25 6.90 18.79
CA VAL A 163 5.82 7.98 19.62
C VAL A 163 6.50 8.97 18.70
N LEU A 164 6.23 10.27 18.90
CA LEU A 164 6.88 11.36 18.19
C LEU A 164 7.75 12.17 19.14
N TYR A 165 8.98 12.39 18.72
CA TYR A 165 9.93 13.30 19.37
C TYR A 165 10.19 14.52 18.48
N VAL A 166 10.35 15.68 19.10
CA VAL A 166 10.67 16.95 18.44
C VAL A 166 11.97 17.47 19.04
N ASP A 167 13.01 17.66 18.22
CA ASP A 167 14.36 18.05 18.65
C ASP A 167 14.90 17.21 19.82
N GLY A 168 14.62 15.89 19.78
CA GLY A 168 15.06 14.94 20.81
C GLY A 168 14.20 14.90 22.08
N VAL A 169 13.15 15.73 22.17
CA VAL A 169 12.23 15.75 23.31
C VAL A 169 10.94 15.01 22.95
N LEU A 170 10.45 14.16 23.84
CA LEU A 170 9.16 13.49 23.67
C LEU A 170 8.06 14.54 23.50
N PHE A 171 7.41 14.53 22.35
CA PHE A 171 6.28 15.41 22.08
C PHE A 171 4.95 14.75 22.47
N LEU A 172 4.65 13.63 21.83
CA LEU A 172 3.38 12.92 22.05
C LEU A 172 3.52 11.45 21.69
N PHE A 173 2.70 10.61 22.27
CA PHE A 173 2.47 9.27 21.79
C PHE A 173 0.97 9.03 21.52
N GLN A 174 0.70 8.17 20.58
CA GLN A 174 -0.66 7.72 20.26
C GLN A 174 -0.74 6.21 20.29
N SER A 175 -1.90 5.70 20.69
CA SER A 175 -2.22 4.27 20.64
C SER A 175 -3.14 4.00 19.46
N ALA A 176 -2.94 2.86 18.78
CA ALA A 176 -3.74 2.47 17.64
C ALA A 176 -5.23 2.42 17.97
N ALA A 177 -6.04 3.05 17.16
CA ALA A 177 -7.46 2.76 17.09
C ALA A 177 -7.67 1.39 16.43
N SER A 178 -8.73 0.67 16.82
CA SER A 178 -8.98 -0.67 16.29
C SER A 178 -9.13 -0.65 14.76
N GLY A 179 -8.19 -1.28 14.05
CA GLY A 179 -8.23 -1.48 12.61
C GLY A 179 -7.82 -0.30 11.73
N ASP A 180 -7.43 0.83 12.33
CA ASP A 180 -6.93 1.99 11.58
C ASP A 180 -5.39 2.06 11.68
N PRO A 181 -4.66 2.10 10.57
CA PRO A 181 -3.21 2.24 10.56
C PRO A 181 -2.73 3.70 10.65
N GLU A 182 -3.63 4.68 10.75
CA GLU A 182 -3.29 6.10 10.76
C GLU A 182 -3.08 6.63 12.20
N PHE A 183 -1.99 7.37 12.36
CA PHE A 183 -1.68 8.15 13.57
C PHE A 183 -1.45 9.59 13.14
N ILE A 184 -2.33 10.50 13.55
CA ILE A 184 -2.29 11.90 13.14
C ILE A 184 -1.76 12.74 14.30
N PHE A 185 -0.56 13.30 14.14
CA PHE A 185 0.05 14.23 15.09
C PHE A 185 -0.23 15.64 14.63
N GLU A 186 -0.96 16.39 15.44
CA GLU A 186 -1.29 17.81 15.24
C GLU A 186 -0.52 18.67 16.23
N ASP A 187 -0.49 19.98 15.99
CA ASP A 187 0.08 20.98 16.87
C ASP A 187 1.57 20.76 17.23
N ILE A 188 2.34 20.19 16.29
CA ILE A 188 3.78 19.97 16.47
C ILE A 188 4.49 21.32 16.50
N PRO A 189 5.20 21.67 17.59
CA PRO A 189 5.84 22.98 17.75
C PRO A 189 7.05 23.14 16.83
N VAL A 190 7.21 24.34 16.26
CA VAL A 190 8.36 24.73 15.45
C VAL A 190 9.12 25.85 16.16
N ALA A 191 10.08 25.50 16.97
CA ALA A 191 10.90 26.51 17.66
C ALA A 191 11.92 27.16 16.71
N LYS A 192 12.53 26.37 15.84
CA LYS A 192 13.54 26.80 14.85
C LYS A 192 13.62 25.82 13.69
N LEU A 193 14.26 26.22 12.60
CA LEU A 193 14.65 25.34 11.49
C LEU A 193 16.19 25.21 11.43
N PRO A 194 16.74 24.04 11.05
CA PRO A 194 16.01 22.81 10.76
C PRO A 194 15.37 22.21 12.02
N LEU A 195 14.18 21.64 11.88
CA LEU A 195 13.48 20.89 12.91
C LEU A 195 13.79 19.40 12.74
N HIS A 196 14.10 18.71 13.84
CA HIS A 196 14.35 17.27 13.84
C HIS A 196 13.17 16.53 14.45
N LEU A 197 12.54 15.68 13.66
CA LEU A 197 11.47 14.79 14.11
C LEU A 197 12.01 13.36 14.16
N ALA A 198 11.75 12.65 15.25
CA ALA A 198 11.99 11.21 15.32
C ALA A 198 10.68 10.50 15.66
N VAL A 199 10.38 9.44 14.93
CA VAL A 199 9.17 8.63 15.10
C VAL A 199 9.58 7.22 15.45
N GLU A 200 9.00 6.68 16.52
CA GLU A 200 9.26 5.31 16.97
C GLU A 200 7.98 4.51 17.08
N ALA A 201 8.03 3.24 16.67
CA ALA A 201 6.92 2.31 16.79
C ALA A 201 7.44 0.86 16.90
N GLY A 202 7.22 0.22 18.06
CA GLY A 202 7.82 -1.09 18.34
C GLY A 202 9.35 -1.04 18.31
N ASN A 203 9.96 -1.79 17.40
CA ASN A 203 11.42 -1.81 17.17
C ASN A 203 11.85 -0.94 15.97
N LEU A 204 10.91 -0.19 15.39
CA LEU A 204 11.18 0.69 14.24
C LEU A 204 11.42 2.12 14.71
N SER A 205 12.33 2.82 14.03
CA SER A 205 12.61 4.24 14.24
C SER A 205 12.92 4.92 12.90
N ILE A 206 12.37 6.11 12.70
CA ILE A 206 12.63 6.95 11.53
C ILE A 206 12.93 8.37 12.01
N SER A 207 13.96 9.00 11.43
CA SER A 207 14.29 10.40 11.68
C SER A 207 14.06 11.25 10.43
N LEU A 208 13.46 12.41 10.61
CA LEU A 208 13.18 13.39 9.56
C LEU A 208 13.85 14.72 9.93
N THR A 209 14.40 15.40 8.93
CA THR A 209 14.89 16.78 9.10
C THR A 209 14.08 17.71 8.21
N VAL A 210 13.34 18.61 8.83
CA VAL A 210 12.49 19.58 8.16
C VAL A 210 13.26 20.89 8.05
N SER A 211 13.76 21.19 6.83
CA SER A 211 14.59 22.38 6.57
C SER A 211 13.78 23.58 6.05
N LYS A 212 12.60 23.32 5.49
CA LYS A 212 11.66 24.31 4.96
C LYS A 212 10.24 23.84 5.23
N ILE A 213 9.34 24.77 5.42
CA ILE A 213 7.90 24.53 5.68
C ILE A 213 7.10 25.54 4.85
#